data_28217d5521b9c40cd6616bdac4f93b74
#
_entry.id   28217d5521b9c40cd6616bdac4f93b74
#
_cell.length_a   1.000
_cell.length_b   1.000
_cell.length_c   1.000
_cell.angle_alpha   90.00
_cell.angle_beta   90.00
_cell.angle_gamma   90.00
#
_symmetry.space_group_name_H-M   'P 1'
#
loop_
_entity.id
_entity.type
_entity.pdbx_description
1 polymer ?
#
loop_
_entity_poly.entity_id
_entity_poly.type
_entity_poly.pdbx_seq_one_letter_code
_entity_poly.pdbx_strand_id
1 'polypeptide(L)'
;MKKGFLSVLLTLGMVLAAMPVTAYAAKVARYCDHCNGELREAYISGYQLRNSNYHYVIYSCTTCNHVFPDRNLEAHSFSGTATCTTGRICDKCGYEYGALGHNYISTVTQAPTCTQDGVRTYVCKNDSSHTYTEPIPAAGHNYESSVTTKPTCTTDGVRTYVCKNDSSHTYTEPIPAAGHNLEKAEKKDAGCTEDGYETYWKCNTCK
;
A
#
# COMPACT_ATOMS: atom_id res chain seq x y z
N MET A 1 -6.97 7.01 -28.78
CA MET A 1 -7.55 7.61 -27.59
C MET A 1 -6.59 8.67 -27.06
N LYS A 2 -6.92 9.95 -27.28
CA LYS A 2 -6.06 11.09 -26.94
C LYS A 2 -6.23 11.41 -25.46
N LYS A 3 -5.17 11.26 -24.65
CA LYS A 3 -5.13 11.74 -23.27
C LYS A 3 -4.93 13.25 -23.30
N GLY A 4 -5.97 14.01 -22.92
CA GLY A 4 -5.90 15.44 -22.76
C GLY A 4 -5.10 15.79 -21.51
N PHE A 5 -4.02 16.55 -21.71
CA PHE A 5 -3.29 17.23 -20.64
C PHE A 5 -4.16 18.39 -20.14
N LEU A 6 -4.63 18.28 -18.92
CA LEU A 6 -5.29 19.39 -18.23
C LEU A 6 -4.20 20.35 -17.73
N SER A 7 -4.00 21.43 -18.51
CA SER A 7 -3.14 22.55 -18.10
C SER A 7 -3.83 23.27 -16.93
N VAL A 8 -3.31 23.09 -15.70
CA VAL A 8 -3.70 23.91 -14.57
C VAL A 8 -3.00 25.25 -14.71
N LEU A 9 -3.73 26.24 -15.20
CA LEU A 9 -3.34 27.64 -15.06
C LEU A 9 -3.31 27.98 -13.56
N LEU A 10 -2.09 28.04 -12.98
CA LEU A 10 -1.90 28.70 -11.70
C LEU A 10 -2.14 30.20 -11.89
N THR A 11 -3.37 30.64 -11.66
CA THR A 11 -3.65 32.05 -11.42
C THR A 11 -2.95 32.44 -10.12
N LEU A 12 -1.94 33.32 -10.23
CA LEU A 12 -1.30 33.95 -9.10
C LEU A 12 -2.35 34.77 -8.33
N GLY A 13 -3.04 34.10 -7.41
CA GLY A 13 -3.97 34.76 -6.50
C GLY A 13 -3.16 35.62 -5.52
N MET A 14 -3.31 36.94 -5.60
CA MET A 14 -2.93 37.84 -4.51
C MET A 14 -3.78 37.46 -3.29
N VAL A 15 -3.20 36.71 -2.36
CA VAL A 15 -3.82 36.57 -1.03
C VAL A 15 -3.46 37.84 -0.26
N LEU A 16 -4.28 38.83 -0.37
CA LEU A 16 -4.31 39.96 0.57
C LEU A 16 -4.91 39.40 1.87
N ALA A 17 -4.07 38.91 2.78
CA ALA A 17 -4.48 38.65 4.14
C ALA A 17 -4.87 39.99 4.77
N ALA A 18 -6.18 40.25 4.91
CA ALA A 18 -6.69 41.40 5.64
C ALA A 18 -6.28 41.29 7.11
N MET A 19 -5.26 42.02 7.52
CA MET A 19 -4.92 42.13 8.93
C MET A 19 -5.96 42.99 9.66
N PRO A 20 -6.31 42.70 10.92
CA PRO A 20 -7.15 43.54 11.71
C PRO A 20 -6.51 44.92 11.90
N VAL A 21 -7.27 45.99 11.65
CA VAL A 21 -6.85 47.40 11.54
C VAL A 21 -6.43 48.04 12.88
N THR A 22 -5.87 47.30 13.83
CA THR A 22 -5.53 47.83 15.15
C THR A 22 -4.06 47.76 15.56
N ALA A 23 -3.17 47.28 14.69
CA ALA A 23 -1.73 47.43 14.95
C ALA A 23 -1.26 48.71 14.26
N TYR A 24 -0.95 49.74 15.04
CA TYR A 24 -0.16 50.90 14.56
C TYR A 24 1.15 50.37 14.01
N ALA A 25 1.18 50.09 12.71
CA ALA A 25 2.39 49.69 12.03
C ALA A 25 3.38 50.84 12.14
N ALA A 26 4.56 50.60 12.71
CA ALA A 26 5.61 51.58 12.83
C ALA A 26 5.89 52.18 11.43
N LYS A 27 5.76 53.51 11.29
CA LYS A 27 6.09 54.20 10.06
C LYS A 27 7.60 54.15 9.86
N VAL A 28 7.99 53.82 8.66
CA VAL A 28 9.41 53.77 8.26
C VAL A 28 9.61 54.65 7.03
N ALA A 29 10.78 55.25 6.93
CA ALA A 29 11.17 56.04 5.76
C ALA A 29 11.48 55.08 4.61
N ARG A 30 10.83 55.23 3.45
CA ARG A 30 11.07 54.47 2.22
C ARG A 30 11.00 55.39 1.00
N TYR A 31 11.75 55.08 -0.03
CA TYR A 31 11.67 55.78 -1.32
C TYR A 31 10.40 55.31 -2.04
N CYS A 32 9.57 56.28 -2.43
CA CYS A 32 8.36 56.04 -3.18
C CYS A 32 8.52 56.53 -4.61
N ASP A 33 8.52 55.63 -5.58
CA ASP A 33 8.69 55.97 -7.00
C ASP A 33 7.58 56.90 -7.53
N HIS A 34 6.38 56.85 -6.91
CA HIS A 34 5.26 57.69 -7.27
C HIS A 34 5.35 59.11 -6.72
N CYS A 35 6.25 59.38 -5.78
CA CYS A 35 6.57 60.67 -5.24
C CYS A 35 7.93 61.16 -5.76
N ASN A 36 8.23 60.98 -7.03
CA ASN A 36 9.49 61.34 -7.70
C ASN A 36 10.76 60.76 -7.05
N GLY A 37 10.67 59.56 -6.45
CA GLY A 37 11.75 58.90 -5.77
C GLY A 37 12.17 59.54 -4.45
N GLU A 38 11.38 60.44 -3.89
CA GLU A 38 11.65 61.07 -2.60
C GLU A 38 11.42 60.10 -1.44
N LEU A 39 12.17 60.32 -0.36
CA LEU A 39 12.04 59.59 0.88
C LEU A 39 10.71 60.02 1.54
N ARG A 40 9.79 59.09 1.74
CA ARG A 40 8.47 59.31 2.36
C ARG A 40 8.26 58.34 3.51
N GLU A 41 7.39 58.72 4.42
CA GLU A 41 6.87 57.77 5.40
C GLU A 41 6.01 56.71 4.72
N ALA A 42 6.22 55.49 5.12
CA ALA A 42 5.44 54.34 4.65
C ALA A 42 5.15 53.40 5.80
N TYR A 43 4.09 52.62 5.71
CA TYR A 43 3.78 51.58 6.65
C TYR A 43 3.70 50.24 5.93
N ILE A 44 3.96 49.15 6.67
CA ILE A 44 3.86 47.79 6.12
C ILE A 44 2.35 47.50 5.85
N SER A 45 1.99 47.30 4.60
CA SER A 45 0.64 46.96 4.16
C SER A 45 0.42 45.52 3.86
N GLY A 46 1.50 44.71 3.78
CA GLY A 46 1.40 43.28 3.52
C GLY A 46 2.72 42.62 3.19
N TYR A 47 2.63 41.42 2.72
CA TYR A 47 3.77 40.61 2.29
C TYR A 47 3.42 39.90 0.98
N GLN A 48 4.39 39.79 0.08
CA GLN A 48 4.23 39.10 -1.20
C GLN A 48 5.25 37.99 -1.32
N LEU A 49 4.78 36.77 -1.59
CA LEU A 49 5.63 35.62 -1.83
C LEU A 49 6.61 35.88 -2.98
N ARG A 50 7.90 35.67 -2.73
CA ARG A 50 8.96 35.71 -3.76
C ARG A 50 9.33 34.30 -4.22
N ASN A 51 9.64 33.43 -3.28
CA ASN A 51 9.97 32.02 -3.49
C ASN A 51 9.87 31.24 -2.16
N SER A 52 10.30 29.98 -2.14
CA SER A 52 10.26 29.13 -0.94
C SER A 52 11.06 29.61 0.26
N ASN A 53 12.01 30.53 0.06
CA ASN A 53 12.89 31.00 1.12
C ASN A 53 12.57 32.43 1.59
N TYR A 54 12.01 33.26 0.71
CA TYR A 54 11.87 34.69 0.91
C TYR A 54 10.53 35.24 0.45
N HIS A 55 10.10 36.32 1.12
CA HIS A 55 9.00 37.18 0.68
C HIS A 55 9.45 38.64 0.64
N TYR A 56 8.70 39.44 -0.12
CA TYR A 56 8.82 40.90 -0.09
C TYR A 56 7.95 41.49 1.01
N VAL A 57 8.47 42.49 1.72
CA VAL A 57 7.62 43.37 2.54
C VAL A 57 6.96 44.38 1.61
N ILE A 58 5.67 44.54 1.71
CA ILE A 58 4.92 45.49 0.91
C ILE A 58 4.64 46.74 1.74
N TYR A 59 4.97 47.91 1.23
CA TYR A 59 4.76 49.19 1.87
C TYR A 59 3.68 49.98 1.15
N SER A 60 2.96 50.81 1.91
CA SER A 60 2.07 51.85 1.39
C SER A 60 2.60 53.20 1.79
N CYS A 61 2.80 54.11 0.81
CA CYS A 61 3.19 55.45 1.03
C CYS A 61 2.09 56.24 1.73
N THR A 62 2.42 56.98 2.81
CA THR A 62 1.45 57.80 3.53
C THR A 62 1.02 59.07 2.77
N THR A 63 1.78 59.48 1.75
CA THR A 63 1.52 60.69 0.97
C THR A 63 0.64 60.44 -0.23
N CYS A 64 0.85 59.36 -0.98
CA CYS A 64 0.14 59.09 -2.23
C CYS A 64 -0.61 57.72 -2.26
N ASN A 65 -0.57 56.98 -1.16
CA ASN A 65 -1.16 55.63 -1.04
C ASN A 65 -0.61 54.60 -2.06
N HIS A 66 0.50 54.94 -2.76
CA HIS A 66 1.13 53.97 -3.66
C HIS A 66 1.65 52.79 -2.89
N VAL A 67 1.37 51.58 -3.40
CA VAL A 67 1.80 50.30 -2.80
C VAL A 67 3.01 49.77 -3.60
N PHE A 68 4.08 49.46 -2.90
CA PHE A 68 5.32 49.00 -3.53
C PHE A 68 6.04 47.95 -2.68
N PRO A 69 6.73 46.98 -3.30
CA PRO A 69 7.54 46.01 -2.56
C PRO A 69 8.85 46.67 -2.09
N ASP A 70 9.33 46.28 -0.92
CA ASP A 70 10.71 46.57 -0.53
C ASP A 70 11.66 45.80 -1.48
N ARG A 71 12.80 46.44 -1.79
CA ARG A 71 13.86 45.80 -2.57
C ARG A 71 14.58 44.71 -1.75
N ASN A 72 14.49 44.79 -0.44
CA ASN A 72 15.08 43.81 0.47
C ASN A 72 14.10 42.65 0.65
N LEU A 73 14.64 41.44 0.57
CA LEU A 73 13.89 40.20 0.82
C LEU A 73 13.96 39.86 2.32
N GLU A 74 12.86 39.52 2.90
CA GLU A 74 12.83 38.90 4.22
C GLU A 74 12.72 37.38 4.11
N ALA A 75 13.45 36.66 4.95
CA ALA A 75 13.27 35.21 5.07
C ALA A 75 11.92 34.88 5.70
N HIS A 76 11.35 33.75 5.28
CA HIS A 76 10.12 33.27 5.90
C HIS A 76 10.33 32.93 7.38
N SER A 77 9.41 33.39 8.21
CA SER A 77 9.30 33.01 9.62
C SER A 77 8.15 32.03 9.78
N PHE A 78 8.45 30.78 10.05
CA PHE A 78 7.46 29.72 10.16
C PHE A 78 7.14 29.43 11.62
N SER A 79 5.85 29.44 11.98
CA SER A 79 5.35 28.93 13.25
C SER A 79 4.74 27.53 13.08
N GLY A 80 4.59 26.86 14.23
CA GLY A 80 4.00 25.51 14.28
C GLY A 80 4.93 24.41 13.79
N THR A 81 4.40 23.18 13.80
CA THR A 81 5.09 21.97 13.32
C THR A 81 4.39 21.46 12.07
N ALA A 82 5.17 21.04 11.08
CA ALA A 82 4.60 20.35 9.92
C ALA A 82 3.98 19.02 10.36
N THR A 83 2.84 18.69 9.76
CA THR A 83 2.18 17.38 9.89
C THR A 83 2.35 16.56 8.62
N CYS A 84 1.75 15.38 8.55
CA CYS A 84 1.77 14.57 7.33
C CYS A 84 1.12 15.27 6.14
N THR A 85 0.10 16.10 6.39
CA THR A 85 -0.76 16.69 5.36
C THR A 85 -0.65 18.21 5.28
N THR A 86 -0.14 18.86 6.33
CA THR A 86 -0.06 20.32 6.42
C THR A 86 1.39 20.72 6.68
N GLY A 87 1.88 21.64 5.89
CA GLY A 87 3.20 22.25 6.07
C GLY A 87 3.20 23.28 7.19
N ARG A 88 4.37 23.89 7.44
CA ARG A 88 4.48 25.08 8.29
C ARG A 88 4.09 26.30 7.49
N ILE A 89 3.34 27.20 8.11
CA ILE A 89 2.85 28.40 7.45
C ILE A 89 3.70 29.60 7.89
N CYS A 90 4.12 30.40 6.94
CA CYS A 90 4.78 31.66 7.25
C CYS A 90 3.80 32.65 7.89
N ASP A 91 4.12 33.14 9.09
CA ASP A 91 3.26 34.02 9.89
C ASP A 91 2.95 35.36 9.19
N LYS A 92 3.82 35.75 8.25
CA LYS A 92 3.72 37.05 7.58
C LYS A 92 2.98 36.97 6.24
N CYS A 93 3.34 36.01 5.37
CA CYS A 93 2.81 35.94 4.00
C CYS A 93 1.88 34.75 3.73
N GLY A 94 1.68 33.87 4.71
CA GLY A 94 0.83 32.68 4.55
C GLY A 94 1.41 31.58 3.66
N TYR A 95 2.68 31.70 3.22
CA TYR A 95 3.31 30.65 2.42
C TYR A 95 3.44 29.36 3.22
N GLU A 96 2.96 28.27 2.67
CA GLU A 96 3.07 26.93 3.26
C GLU A 96 4.35 26.24 2.79
N TYR A 97 5.19 25.85 3.76
CA TYR A 97 6.43 25.10 3.50
C TYR A 97 6.23 23.64 3.86
N GLY A 98 6.25 22.82 2.84
CA GLY A 98 6.33 21.35 2.84
C GLY A 98 5.67 20.60 3.99
N ALA A 99 4.54 19.93 3.73
CA ALA A 99 4.06 18.88 4.61
C ALA A 99 5.08 17.73 4.67
N LEU A 100 5.12 17.00 5.79
CA LEU A 100 6.05 15.87 5.97
C LEU A 100 5.76 14.69 5.04
N GLY A 101 4.52 14.62 4.53
CA GLY A 101 4.03 13.45 3.82
C GLY A 101 3.87 12.25 4.73
N HIS A 102 3.42 11.13 4.17
CA HIS A 102 3.29 9.88 4.89
C HIS A 102 4.52 9.00 4.65
N ASN A 103 5.10 8.49 5.73
CA ASN A 103 6.18 7.51 5.71
C ASN A 103 5.68 6.24 6.40
N TYR A 104 5.06 5.35 5.62
CA TYR A 104 4.45 4.13 6.16
C TYR A 104 5.46 3.01 6.39
N ILE A 105 5.35 2.37 7.55
CA ILE A 105 5.93 1.04 7.83
C ILE A 105 4.79 0.04 7.87
N SER A 106 5.05 -1.18 7.41
CA SER A 106 4.03 -2.22 7.39
C SER A 106 4.44 -3.44 8.22
N THR A 107 3.44 -4.07 8.83
CA THR A 107 3.57 -5.33 9.55
C THR A 107 2.42 -6.26 9.16
N VAL A 108 2.67 -7.57 9.15
CA VAL A 108 1.59 -8.56 9.02
C VAL A 108 0.96 -8.71 10.40
N THR A 109 -0.26 -8.19 10.55
CA THR A 109 -1.03 -8.25 11.81
C THR A 109 -1.88 -9.51 11.91
N GLN A 110 -2.21 -10.10 10.75
CA GLN A 110 -2.86 -11.40 10.66
C GLN A 110 -2.27 -12.17 9.47
N ALA A 111 -1.69 -13.34 9.73
CA ALA A 111 -1.22 -14.21 8.67
C ALA A 111 -2.39 -14.83 7.89
N PRO A 112 -2.28 -14.99 6.57
CA PRO A 112 -3.29 -15.69 5.79
C PRO A 112 -3.31 -17.18 6.16
N THR A 113 -4.50 -17.80 6.12
CA THR A 113 -4.67 -19.24 6.21
C THR A 113 -4.86 -19.85 4.81
N CYS A 114 -5.16 -21.16 4.73
CA CYS A 114 -5.49 -21.77 3.45
C CYS A 114 -6.73 -21.16 2.79
N THR A 115 -7.69 -20.70 3.58
CA THR A 115 -9.01 -20.27 3.12
C THR A 115 -9.40 -18.84 3.47
N GLN A 116 -8.65 -18.20 4.37
CA GLN A 116 -8.92 -16.85 4.83
C GLN A 116 -7.76 -15.93 4.50
N ASP A 117 -8.09 -14.74 4.05
CA ASP A 117 -7.12 -13.70 3.82
C ASP A 117 -6.46 -13.25 5.13
N GLY A 118 -5.19 -12.92 5.07
CA GLY A 118 -4.47 -12.24 6.11
C GLY A 118 -4.65 -10.72 6.03
N VAL A 119 -4.04 -10.00 6.97
CA VAL A 119 -4.07 -8.54 7.03
C VAL A 119 -2.67 -7.99 7.20
N ARG A 120 -2.30 -7.05 6.34
CA ARG A 120 -1.13 -6.20 6.47
C ARG A 120 -1.57 -4.83 6.93
N THR A 121 -1.02 -4.35 8.04
CA THR A 121 -1.30 -3.03 8.58
C THR A 121 -0.13 -2.09 8.30
N TYR A 122 -0.46 -0.89 7.84
CA TYR A 122 0.48 0.19 7.57
C TYR A 122 0.27 1.29 8.60
N VAL A 123 1.36 1.76 9.21
CA VAL A 123 1.34 2.84 10.20
C VAL A 123 2.34 3.91 9.78
N CYS A 124 1.90 5.16 9.73
CA CYS A 124 2.78 6.27 9.40
C CYS A 124 3.75 6.57 10.54
N LYS A 125 5.05 6.67 10.24
CA LYS A 125 6.09 7.03 11.23
C LYS A 125 5.95 8.46 11.75
N ASN A 126 5.42 9.37 10.91
CA ASN A 126 5.28 10.77 11.26
C ASN A 126 4.06 11.02 12.17
N ASP A 127 3.02 10.17 12.06
CA ASP A 127 1.81 10.22 12.87
C ASP A 127 1.19 8.83 12.92
N SER A 128 1.27 8.17 14.08
CA SER A 128 0.79 6.80 14.27
C SER A 128 -0.73 6.66 14.20
N SER A 129 -1.49 7.77 14.21
CA SER A 129 -2.95 7.75 13.98
C SER A 129 -3.31 7.51 12.52
N HIS A 130 -2.39 7.81 11.59
CA HIS A 130 -2.56 7.55 10.18
C HIS A 130 -2.21 6.09 9.87
N THR A 131 -3.24 5.26 9.85
CA THR A 131 -3.12 3.82 9.58
C THR A 131 -4.08 3.40 8.49
N TYR A 132 -3.72 2.36 7.74
CA TYR A 132 -4.63 1.65 6.85
C TYR A 132 -4.22 0.18 6.76
N THR A 133 -5.09 -0.66 6.22
CA THR A 133 -4.85 -2.09 6.07
C THR A 133 -5.03 -2.53 4.62
N GLU A 134 -4.28 -3.57 4.25
CA GLU A 134 -4.45 -4.27 2.97
C GLU A 134 -4.62 -5.77 3.25
N PRO A 135 -5.51 -6.46 2.49
CA PRO A 135 -5.63 -7.89 2.59
C PRO A 135 -4.39 -8.58 2.00
N ILE A 136 -3.98 -9.68 2.62
CA ILE A 136 -3.01 -10.63 2.07
C ILE A 136 -3.83 -11.83 1.59
N PRO A 137 -3.85 -12.15 0.30
CA PRO A 137 -4.66 -13.26 -0.21
C PRO A 137 -4.41 -14.56 0.53
N ALA A 138 -5.47 -15.36 0.72
CA ALA A 138 -5.38 -16.69 1.30
C ALA A 138 -4.32 -17.53 0.58
N ALA A 139 -3.57 -18.32 1.35
CA ALA A 139 -2.44 -19.11 0.83
C ALA A 139 -2.88 -20.26 -0.09
N GLY A 140 -4.18 -20.62 -0.05
CA GLY A 140 -4.70 -21.77 -0.75
C GLY A 140 -4.23 -23.10 -0.14
N HIS A 141 -4.68 -24.21 -0.74
CA HIS A 141 -4.26 -25.54 -0.34
C HIS A 141 -3.08 -26.01 -1.19
N ASN A 142 -2.09 -26.60 -0.54
CA ASN A 142 -0.96 -27.27 -1.18
C ASN A 142 -0.96 -28.74 -0.72
N TYR A 143 -1.66 -29.60 -1.46
CA TYR A 143 -1.83 -30.99 -1.08
C TYR A 143 -0.65 -31.87 -1.48
N GLU A 144 -0.21 -32.72 -0.55
CA GLU A 144 0.64 -33.87 -0.80
C GLU A 144 -0.19 -35.14 -0.62
N SER A 145 -0.01 -36.12 -1.53
CA SER A 145 -0.78 -37.35 -1.48
C SER A 145 0.07 -38.57 -1.19
N SER A 146 -0.52 -39.52 -0.48
CA SER A 146 0.05 -40.85 -0.23
C SER A 146 -1.01 -41.94 -0.34
N VAL A 147 -0.59 -43.14 -0.73
CA VAL A 147 -1.47 -44.32 -0.71
C VAL A 147 -1.50 -44.87 0.71
N THR A 148 -2.62 -44.63 1.41
CA THR A 148 -2.82 -45.09 2.80
C THR A 148 -3.35 -46.51 2.87
N THR A 149 -4.13 -46.93 1.85
CA THR A 149 -4.59 -48.30 1.70
C THR A 149 -4.35 -48.73 0.26
N LYS A 150 -3.60 -49.83 0.06
CA LYS A 150 -3.38 -50.37 -1.29
C LYS A 150 -4.67 -51.09 -1.75
N PRO A 151 -5.06 -50.96 -3.04
CA PRO A 151 -6.14 -51.72 -3.59
C PRO A 151 -5.79 -53.25 -3.62
N THR A 152 -6.80 -54.04 -3.44
CA THR A 152 -6.73 -55.49 -3.69
C THR A 152 -7.32 -55.86 -5.04
N CYS A 153 -7.45 -57.16 -5.36
CA CYS A 153 -8.12 -57.55 -6.59
C CYS A 153 -9.61 -57.20 -6.60
N THR A 154 -10.25 -57.12 -5.43
CA THR A 154 -11.72 -56.96 -5.31
C THR A 154 -12.13 -55.77 -4.46
N THR A 155 -11.18 -55.13 -3.77
CA THR A 155 -11.49 -54.01 -2.85
C THR A 155 -10.65 -52.80 -3.27
N ASP A 156 -11.32 -51.65 -3.32
CA ASP A 156 -10.67 -50.37 -3.60
C ASP A 156 -9.62 -50.02 -2.53
N GLY A 157 -8.56 -49.39 -2.94
CA GLY A 157 -7.59 -48.74 -2.07
C GLY A 157 -8.00 -47.31 -1.75
N VAL A 158 -7.18 -46.63 -0.95
CA VAL A 158 -7.40 -45.24 -0.55
C VAL A 158 -6.12 -44.42 -0.75
N ARG A 159 -6.27 -43.31 -1.44
CA ARG A 159 -5.26 -42.26 -1.50
C ARG A 159 -5.70 -41.12 -0.59
N THR A 160 -4.84 -40.71 0.32
CA THR A 160 -5.07 -39.58 1.24
C THR A 160 -4.26 -38.38 0.80
N TYR A 161 -4.90 -37.23 0.79
CA TYR A 161 -4.31 -35.92 0.51
C TYR A 161 -4.28 -35.11 1.79
N VAL A 162 -3.10 -34.55 2.12
CA VAL A 162 -2.90 -33.69 3.31
C VAL A 162 -2.33 -32.37 2.86
N CYS A 163 -2.92 -31.26 3.28
CA CYS A 163 -2.42 -29.95 2.95
C CYS A 163 -1.14 -29.66 3.74
N LYS A 164 -0.07 -29.21 3.03
CA LYS A 164 1.20 -28.82 3.67
C LYS A 164 1.10 -27.56 4.51
N ASN A 165 0.18 -26.66 4.16
CA ASN A 165 -0.03 -25.40 4.87
C ASN A 165 -0.80 -25.61 6.18
N ASP A 166 -1.69 -26.62 6.23
CA ASP A 166 -2.47 -26.98 7.40
C ASP A 166 -2.84 -28.45 7.32
N SER A 167 -2.22 -29.28 8.15
CA SER A 167 -2.40 -30.73 8.15
C SER A 167 -3.80 -31.21 8.58
N SER A 168 -4.63 -30.31 9.13
CA SER A 168 -6.03 -30.63 9.43
C SER A 168 -6.91 -30.67 8.17
N HIS A 169 -6.47 -30.04 7.09
CA HIS A 169 -7.15 -30.06 5.80
C HIS A 169 -6.75 -31.31 5.03
N THR A 170 -7.56 -32.34 5.15
CA THR A 170 -7.35 -33.63 4.48
C THR A 170 -8.60 -34.05 3.72
N TYR A 171 -8.41 -34.84 2.64
CA TYR A 171 -9.47 -35.58 1.97
C TYR A 171 -8.91 -36.87 1.38
N THR A 172 -9.79 -37.77 0.99
CA THR A 172 -9.42 -39.06 0.43
C THR A 172 -10.10 -39.30 -0.92
N GLU A 173 -9.40 -40.06 -1.78
CA GLU A 173 -9.94 -40.56 -3.04
C GLU A 173 -9.81 -42.08 -3.09
N PRO A 174 -10.80 -42.82 -3.63
CA PRO A 174 -10.66 -44.25 -3.85
C PRO A 174 -9.64 -44.51 -4.97
N ILE A 175 -8.87 -45.58 -4.80
CA ILE A 175 -8.06 -46.18 -5.86
C ILE A 175 -8.83 -47.45 -6.30
N PRO A 176 -9.29 -47.51 -7.54
CA PRO A 176 -10.07 -48.68 -7.98
C PRO A 176 -9.38 -50.01 -7.72
N ALA A 177 -10.14 -51.04 -7.39
CA ALA A 177 -9.68 -52.40 -7.25
C ALA A 177 -8.89 -52.85 -8.49
N ALA A 178 -7.78 -53.54 -8.28
CA ALA A 178 -6.87 -53.92 -9.37
C ALA A 178 -7.47 -54.96 -10.34
N GLY A 179 -8.55 -55.61 -9.94
CA GLY A 179 -9.09 -56.72 -10.68
C GLY A 179 -8.24 -58.02 -10.54
N HIS A 180 -8.68 -59.08 -11.10
CA HIS A 180 -7.96 -60.32 -11.14
C HIS A 180 -7.06 -60.42 -12.39
N ASN A 181 -5.76 -60.70 -12.19
CA ASN A 181 -4.84 -61.06 -13.25
C ASN A 181 -4.83 -62.60 -13.33
N LEU A 182 -5.72 -63.15 -14.14
CA LEU A 182 -5.92 -64.58 -14.24
C LEU A 182 -4.95 -65.23 -15.19
N GLU A 183 -4.30 -66.28 -14.70
CA GLU A 183 -3.42 -67.18 -15.47
C GLU A 183 -4.08 -68.57 -15.50
N LYS A 184 -4.13 -69.20 -16.68
CA LYS A 184 -4.67 -70.52 -16.87
C LYS A 184 -3.60 -71.53 -16.43
N ALA A 185 -3.98 -72.38 -15.46
CA ALA A 185 -3.21 -73.58 -15.11
C ALA A 185 -3.72 -74.75 -15.95
N GLU A 186 -2.91 -75.26 -16.81
CA GLU A 186 -3.29 -76.40 -17.65
C GLU A 186 -3.43 -77.69 -16.83
N LYS A 187 -4.29 -78.57 -17.28
CA LYS A 187 -4.48 -79.90 -16.67
C LYS A 187 -3.18 -80.62 -16.44
N LYS A 188 -3.04 -81.18 -15.26
CA LYS A 188 -1.92 -82.11 -14.91
C LYS A 188 -2.54 -83.44 -14.51
N ASP A 189 -2.13 -84.51 -15.18
CA ASP A 189 -2.56 -85.83 -14.80
C ASP A 189 -1.87 -86.30 -13.52
N ALA A 190 -2.55 -87.13 -12.70
CA ALA A 190 -2.01 -87.68 -11.46
C ALA A 190 -0.84 -88.61 -11.75
N GLY A 191 0.27 -88.45 -10.98
CA GLY A 191 1.41 -89.36 -10.96
C GLY A 191 1.32 -90.33 -9.80
N CYS A 192 2.33 -91.19 -9.67
CA CYS A 192 2.40 -92.19 -8.56
C CYS A 192 2.58 -91.52 -7.19
N THR A 193 3.12 -90.29 -7.13
CA THR A 193 3.49 -89.60 -5.90
C THR A 193 2.94 -88.17 -5.83
N GLU A 194 2.26 -87.70 -6.84
CA GLU A 194 1.70 -86.37 -6.93
C GLU A 194 0.27 -86.35 -7.43
N ASP A 195 -0.58 -85.54 -6.82
CA ASP A 195 -1.95 -85.34 -7.27
C ASP A 195 -2.02 -84.64 -8.62
N GLY A 196 -2.95 -85.01 -9.47
CA GLY A 196 -3.33 -84.32 -10.67
C GLY A 196 -4.37 -83.23 -10.39
N TYR A 197 -4.60 -82.37 -11.36
CA TYR A 197 -5.67 -81.35 -11.29
C TYR A 197 -6.20 -81.10 -12.70
N GLU A 198 -7.49 -80.73 -12.77
CA GLU A 198 -8.10 -80.25 -13.99
C GLU A 198 -7.69 -78.82 -14.29
N THR A 199 -7.86 -78.36 -15.50
CA THR A 199 -7.65 -76.96 -15.92
C THR A 199 -8.43 -76.02 -15.03
N TYR A 200 -7.75 -75.02 -14.44
CA TYR A 200 -8.34 -73.96 -13.65
C TYR A 200 -7.66 -72.60 -13.89
N TRP A 201 -8.35 -71.54 -13.45
CA TRP A 201 -7.79 -70.18 -13.51
C TRP A 201 -7.35 -69.77 -12.11
N LYS A 202 -6.12 -69.31 -11.97
CA LYS A 202 -5.61 -68.74 -10.73
C LYS A 202 -5.27 -67.24 -10.93
N CYS A 203 -5.49 -66.46 -9.92
CA CYS A 203 -5.05 -65.07 -9.93
C CYS A 203 -3.60 -64.95 -9.47
N ASN A 204 -2.72 -64.32 -10.26
CA ASN A 204 -1.33 -64.13 -9.90
C ASN A 204 -1.10 -63.19 -8.70
N THR A 205 -2.13 -62.39 -8.34
CA THR A 205 -2.07 -61.40 -7.26
C THR A 205 -2.64 -61.92 -5.95
N CYS A 206 -3.83 -62.52 -5.93
CA CYS A 206 -4.50 -62.96 -4.71
C CYS A 206 -4.48 -64.48 -4.50
N LYS A 207 -3.93 -65.27 -5.48
CA LYS A 207 -3.74 -66.72 -5.53
C LYS A 207 -5.01 -67.55 -5.37
#